data_f96031c61ab76de3b5f7179810e37680
#
_entry.id   f96031c61ab76de3b5f7179810e37680
#
_cell.length_a   1.000
_cell.length_b   1.000
_cell.length_c   1.000
_cell.angle_alpha   90.00
_cell.angle_beta   90.00
_cell.angle_gamma   90.00
#
_symmetry.space_group_name_H-M   'P 1'
#
loop_
_entity.id
_entity.type
_entity.pdbx_description
1 polymer ?
#
loop_
_entity_poly.entity_id
_entity_poly.type
_entity_poly.pdbx_seq_one_letter_code
_entity_poly.pdbx_strand_id
1 'polypeptide(L)'
;MMKRIAALLLTLAVALCAALPVFAAGTIEVTEDVSVSDDYDWTRFQGQNLTLNVYNWGEYISNGSDDSVDVVAAFEKLTGIKVNYTTFDSNESMYAKLKSGAANYDVVIPSDYMVAKMIAEGMLAPLDYSNIPNSQNID
;
A
#
# COMPACT_ATOMS: atom_id res chain seq x y z
N MET A 1 -45.44 6.47 -43.53
CA MET A 1 -44.00 6.09 -43.63
C MET A 1 -43.10 6.88 -42.68
N MET A 2 -43.22 8.18 -42.55
CA MET A 2 -42.38 9.06 -41.70
C MET A 2 -42.37 8.73 -40.19
N LYS A 3 -43.50 8.28 -39.59
CA LYS A 3 -43.56 7.94 -38.14
C LYS A 3 -42.74 6.70 -37.75
N ARG A 4 -42.52 5.75 -38.65
CA ARG A 4 -41.72 4.55 -38.38
C ARG A 4 -40.24 4.77 -38.48
N ILE A 5 -39.81 5.74 -39.33
CA ILE A 5 -38.39 6.13 -39.47
C ILE A 5 -37.91 6.92 -38.24
N ALA A 6 -38.77 7.79 -37.70
CA ALA A 6 -38.47 8.54 -36.46
C ALA A 6 -38.26 7.63 -35.23
N ALA A 7 -39.06 6.55 -35.15
CA ALA A 7 -38.95 5.58 -34.06
C ALA A 7 -37.64 4.75 -34.16
N LEU A 8 -37.20 4.44 -35.39
CA LEU A 8 -35.95 3.67 -35.61
C LEU A 8 -34.70 4.53 -35.32
N LEU A 9 -34.72 5.83 -35.60
CA LEU A 9 -33.64 6.74 -35.29
C LEU A 9 -33.52 7.01 -33.78
N LEU A 10 -34.63 7.05 -33.05
CA LEU A 10 -34.64 7.24 -31.60
C LEU A 10 -34.10 6.01 -30.86
N THR A 11 -34.41 4.81 -31.34
CA THR A 11 -33.86 3.55 -30.74
C THR A 11 -32.38 3.37 -31.02
N LEU A 12 -31.87 3.87 -32.16
CA LEU A 12 -30.43 3.82 -32.46
C LEU A 12 -29.63 4.82 -31.61
N ALA A 13 -30.22 6.00 -31.31
CA ALA A 13 -29.57 7.02 -30.46
C ALA A 13 -29.48 6.58 -28.97
N VAL A 14 -30.45 5.81 -28.45
CA VAL A 14 -30.42 5.28 -27.08
C VAL A 14 -29.43 4.12 -26.94
N ALA A 15 -29.21 3.33 -28.00
CA ALA A 15 -28.24 2.22 -27.97
C ALA A 15 -26.76 2.71 -28.03
N LEU A 16 -26.52 3.96 -28.41
CA LEU A 16 -25.15 4.52 -28.51
C LEU A 16 -24.67 5.21 -27.23
N CYS A 17 -25.55 5.38 -26.22
CA CYS A 17 -25.21 6.01 -24.92
C CYS A 17 -24.75 5.01 -23.83
N ALA A 18 -24.59 3.73 -24.12
CA ALA A 18 -24.33 2.73 -23.10
C ALA A 18 -23.06 1.89 -23.35
N ALA A 19 -21.93 2.53 -23.50
CA ALA A 19 -20.64 1.90 -23.20
C ALA A 19 -19.57 2.98 -23.14
N LEU A 20 -19.55 3.74 -22.06
CA LEU A 20 -18.28 4.30 -21.65
C LEU A 20 -17.41 3.08 -21.30
N PRO A 21 -16.21 2.93 -21.90
CA PRO A 21 -15.31 1.89 -21.46
C PRO A 21 -15.02 2.15 -19.98
N VAL A 22 -15.47 1.29 -19.11
CA VAL A 22 -14.88 1.15 -17.77
C VAL A 22 -13.48 0.63 -18.09
N PHE A 23 -12.50 1.50 -18.10
CA PHE A 23 -11.11 1.07 -18.06
C PHE A 23 -10.99 0.31 -16.75
N ALA A 24 -10.92 -1.00 -16.82
CA ALA A 24 -10.42 -1.78 -15.71
C ALA A 24 -9.02 -1.23 -15.44
N ALA A 25 -8.74 -0.84 -14.19
CA ALA A 25 -7.40 -0.47 -13.78
C ALA A 25 -6.47 -1.59 -14.24
N GLY A 26 -5.40 -1.24 -14.95
CA GLY A 26 -4.38 -2.19 -15.34
C GLY A 26 -3.62 -2.67 -14.10
N THR A 27 -2.82 -3.68 -14.27
CA THR A 27 -1.95 -4.19 -13.20
C THR A 27 -0.51 -4.20 -13.66
N ILE A 28 0.39 -3.87 -12.74
CA ILE A 28 1.84 -3.99 -12.91
C ILE A 28 2.25 -5.29 -12.22
N GLU A 29 2.81 -6.23 -12.96
CA GLU A 29 3.39 -7.45 -12.40
C GLU A 29 4.74 -7.12 -11.77
N VAL A 30 4.87 -7.32 -10.46
CA VAL A 30 6.10 -7.05 -9.69
C VAL A 30 6.94 -8.32 -9.61
N THR A 31 6.31 -9.43 -9.27
CA THR A 31 6.86 -10.79 -9.29
C THR A 31 5.85 -11.74 -9.94
N GLU A 32 6.18 -13.02 -10.08
CA GLU A 32 5.27 -14.04 -10.58
C GLU A 32 3.95 -14.10 -9.77
N ASP A 33 4.02 -13.83 -8.45
CA ASP A 33 2.89 -13.96 -7.52
C ASP A 33 2.33 -12.62 -7.04
N VAL A 34 2.96 -11.48 -7.39
CA VAL A 34 2.57 -10.16 -6.91
C VAL A 34 2.31 -9.21 -8.06
N SER A 35 1.11 -8.69 -8.11
CA SER A 35 0.75 -7.56 -8.97
C SER A 35 0.14 -6.42 -8.15
N VAL A 36 0.31 -5.19 -8.62
CA VAL A 36 -0.25 -3.98 -8.04
C VAL A 36 -1.06 -3.21 -9.07
N SER A 37 -1.98 -2.35 -8.64
CA SER A 37 -2.72 -1.47 -9.55
C SER A 37 -1.78 -0.48 -10.25
N ASP A 38 -2.06 -0.16 -11.50
CA ASP A 38 -1.33 0.85 -12.29
C ASP A 38 -1.90 2.27 -12.13
N ASP A 39 -2.92 2.45 -11.29
CA ASP A 39 -3.53 3.74 -11.00
C ASP A 39 -2.69 4.64 -10.07
N TYR A 40 -1.54 4.15 -9.62
CA TYR A 40 -0.61 4.84 -8.75
C TYR A 40 0.80 4.86 -9.36
N ASP A 41 1.49 6.00 -9.29
CA ASP A 41 2.87 6.11 -9.72
C ASP A 41 3.83 5.53 -8.67
N TRP A 42 4.05 4.22 -8.75
CA TRP A 42 4.97 3.48 -7.89
C TRP A 42 6.43 3.87 -8.09
N THR A 43 6.76 4.48 -9.24
CA THR A 43 8.14 4.80 -9.62
C THR A 43 8.57 6.21 -9.21
N ARG A 44 7.67 7.00 -8.63
CA ARG A 44 7.90 8.42 -8.30
C ARG A 44 9.11 8.69 -7.41
N PHE A 45 9.61 7.67 -6.72
CA PHE A 45 10.78 7.78 -5.84
C PHE A 45 12.05 7.13 -6.41
N GLN A 46 11.97 6.50 -7.58
CA GLN A 46 13.13 5.87 -8.21
C GLN A 46 14.25 6.88 -8.45
N GLY A 47 15.49 6.46 -8.18
CA GLY A 47 16.67 7.31 -8.36
C GLY A 47 16.91 8.34 -7.25
N GLN A 48 16.04 8.46 -6.25
CA GLN A 48 16.20 9.41 -5.14
C GLN A 48 17.08 8.86 -4.00
N ASN A 49 17.51 7.60 -4.07
CA ASN A 49 18.33 6.92 -3.05
C ASN A 49 17.71 6.97 -1.64
N LEU A 50 16.40 6.84 -1.55
CA LEU A 50 15.67 6.83 -0.29
C LEU A 50 15.85 5.50 0.43
N THR A 51 15.84 5.55 1.75
CA THR A 51 15.84 4.39 2.64
C THR A 51 14.71 4.51 3.64
N LEU A 52 13.96 3.42 3.82
CA LEU A 52 12.88 3.28 4.80
C LEU A 52 13.35 2.31 5.89
N ASN A 53 13.32 2.75 7.15
CA ASN A 53 13.67 1.93 8.30
C ASN A 53 12.39 1.39 8.93
N VAL A 54 12.19 0.06 8.86
CA VAL A 54 10.99 -0.63 9.34
C VAL A 54 11.33 -1.50 10.55
N TYR A 55 10.51 -1.44 11.59
CA TYR A 55 10.64 -2.23 12.80
C TYR A 55 9.34 -2.99 13.08
N ASN A 56 9.37 -4.29 12.91
CA ASN A 56 8.18 -5.14 12.93
C ASN A 56 8.41 -6.43 13.72
N TRP A 57 7.35 -7.20 13.91
CA TRP A 57 7.41 -8.57 14.40
C TRP A 57 8.09 -9.49 13.38
N GLY A 58 8.76 -10.53 13.85
CA GLY A 58 9.58 -11.41 13.02
C GLY A 58 8.80 -12.17 11.94
N GLU A 59 7.51 -12.45 12.17
CA GLU A 59 6.72 -13.32 11.30
C GLU A 59 5.50 -12.64 10.67
N TYR A 60 5.50 -11.29 10.61
CA TYR A 60 4.36 -10.53 10.08
C TYR A 60 4.39 -10.31 8.58
N ILE A 61 5.48 -10.66 7.91
CA ILE A 61 5.67 -10.42 6.49
C ILE A 61 6.45 -11.59 5.87
N SER A 62 6.06 -12.00 4.67
CA SER A 62 6.77 -13.01 3.89
C SER A 62 8.15 -12.50 3.48
N ASN A 63 9.17 -13.35 3.61
CA ASN A 63 10.58 -13.01 3.40
C ASN A 63 11.28 -13.84 2.32
N GLY A 64 10.52 -14.56 1.49
CA GLY A 64 11.05 -15.43 0.45
C GLY A 64 11.46 -16.84 0.91
N SER A 65 11.25 -17.18 2.21
CA SER A 65 11.44 -18.55 2.68
C SER A 65 10.24 -19.43 2.34
N ASP A 66 10.48 -20.77 2.27
CA ASP A 66 9.43 -21.77 2.05
C ASP A 66 8.52 -21.48 0.84
N ASP A 67 9.13 -21.10 -0.29
CA ASP A 67 8.44 -20.72 -1.53
C ASP A 67 7.49 -19.51 -1.38
N SER A 68 7.66 -18.71 -0.31
CA SER A 68 6.89 -17.48 -0.14
C SER A 68 7.50 -16.30 -0.92
N VAL A 69 6.69 -15.26 -1.16
CA VAL A 69 7.17 -14.03 -1.80
C VAL A 69 8.04 -13.24 -0.83
N ASP A 70 9.21 -12.75 -1.28
CA ASP A 70 9.95 -11.72 -0.56
C ASP A 70 9.29 -10.35 -0.81
N VAL A 71 8.42 -9.95 0.11
CA VAL A 71 7.64 -8.70 0.00
C VAL A 71 8.53 -7.47 0.07
N VAL A 72 9.61 -7.51 0.85
CA VAL A 72 10.57 -6.39 0.95
C VAL A 72 11.30 -6.21 -0.38
N ALA A 73 11.83 -7.30 -0.96
CA ALA A 73 12.49 -7.25 -2.26
C ALA A 73 11.54 -6.80 -3.38
N ALA A 74 10.28 -7.27 -3.36
CA ALA A 74 9.25 -6.83 -4.31
C ALA A 74 8.96 -5.33 -4.20
N PHE A 75 8.83 -4.80 -2.99
CA PHE A 75 8.65 -3.37 -2.74
C PHE A 75 9.85 -2.54 -3.22
N GLU A 76 11.07 -2.96 -2.89
CA GLU A 76 12.29 -2.27 -3.34
C GLU A 76 12.41 -2.24 -4.88
N LYS A 77 12.10 -3.37 -5.53
CA LYS A 77 12.09 -3.48 -7.00
C LYS A 77 11.10 -2.53 -7.64
N LEU A 78 9.89 -2.45 -7.07
CA LEU A 78 8.80 -1.63 -7.59
C LEU A 78 9.07 -0.13 -7.41
N THR A 79 9.50 0.28 -6.21
CA THR A 79 9.55 1.69 -5.81
C THR A 79 10.93 2.33 -5.94
N GLY A 80 11.99 1.53 -5.94
CA GLY A 80 13.38 2.00 -5.85
C GLY A 80 13.78 2.50 -4.45
N ILE A 81 12.91 2.34 -3.44
CA ILE A 81 13.20 2.70 -2.04
C ILE A 81 13.88 1.50 -1.38
N LYS A 82 15.04 1.71 -0.75
CA LYS A 82 15.70 0.68 0.07
C LYS A 82 14.96 0.49 1.39
N VAL A 83 14.89 -0.74 1.89
CA VAL A 83 14.24 -1.05 3.16
C VAL A 83 15.22 -1.71 4.12
N ASN A 84 15.49 -1.03 5.24
CA ASN A 84 16.17 -1.62 6.38
C ASN A 84 15.09 -2.26 7.28
N TYR A 85 14.81 -3.54 7.05
CA TYR A 85 13.82 -4.27 7.82
C TYR A 85 14.46 -4.90 9.05
N THR A 86 13.97 -4.55 10.22
CA THR A 86 14.46 -5.04 11.52
C THR A 86 13.29 -5.63 12.30
N THR A 87 13.54 -6.68 13.07
CA THR A 87 12.51 -7.35 13.86
C THR A 87 12.71 -7.17 15.36
N PHE A 88 11.63 -7.34 16.11
CA PHE A 88 11.62 -7.39 17.57
C PHE A 88 10.79 -8.56 18.09
N ASP A 89 11.11 -9.01 19.30
CA ASP A 89 10.48 -10.18 19.92
C ASP A 89 9.41 -9.79 20.96
N SER A 90 9.41 -8.54 21.43
CA SER A 90 8.41 -8.04 22.38
C SER A 90 8.18 -6.54 22.22
N ASN A 91 6.95 -6.10 22.53
CA ASN A 91 6.60 -4.67 22.55
C ASN A 91 7.47 -3.89 23.55
N GLU A 92 7.81 -4.49 24.67
CA GLU A 92 8.59 -3.85 25.74
C GLU A 92 10.02 -3.58 25.30
N SER A 93 10.68 -4.55 24.64
CA SER A 93 12.04 -4.39 24.12
C SER A 93 12.09 -3.36 22.98
N MET A 94 11.13 -3.42 22.08
CA MET A 94 10.93 -2.45 20.99
C MET A 94 10.75 -1.03 21.56
N TYR A 95 9.79 -0.87 22.48
CA TYR A 95 9.50 0.42 23.12
C TYR A 95 10.72 0.99 23.86
N ALA A 96 11.44 0.16 24.66
CA ALA A 96 12.63 0.59 25.37
C ALA A 96 13.72 1.10 24.43
N LYS A 97 13.92 0.41 23.30
CA LYS A 97 14.89 0.80 22.27
C LYS A 97 14.53 2.14 21.63
N LEU A 98 13.26 2.35 21.26
CA LEU A 98 12.80 3.61 20.69
C LEU A 98 12.90 4.77 21.71
N LYS A 99 12.46 4.53 22.94
CA LYS A 99 12.46 5.55 24.01
C LYS A 99 13.86 6.00 24.40
N SER A 100 14.85 5.12 24.30
CA SER A 100 16.24 5.46 24.58
C SER A 100 16.90 6.36 23.50
N GLY A 101 16.26 6.52 22.34
CA GLY A 101 16.84 7.21 21.19
C GLY A 101 18.00 6.47 20.52
N ALA A 102 18.21 5.19 20.87
CA ALA A 102 19.31 4.38 20.32
C ALA A 102 19.13 4.04 18.84
N ALA A 103 17.90 4.17 18.32
CA ALA A 103 17.59 3.92 16.91
C ALA A 103 16.38 4.76 16.49
N ASN A 104 16.39 5.17 15.23
CA ASN A 104 15.28 5.85 14.58
C ASN A 104 14.67 4.91 13.53
N TYR A 105 13.35 4.82 13.53
CA TYR A 105 12.59 4.08 12.55
C TYR A 105 11.53 4.99 11.93
N ASP A 106 11.24 4.76 10.66
CA ASP A 106 10.21 5.49 9.93
C ASP A 106 8.84 4.84 10.13
N VAL A 107 8.82 3.50 10.24
CA VAL A 107 7.60 2.69 10.45
C VAL A 107 7.85 1.68 11.57
N VAL A 108 6.92 1.62 12.52
CA VAL A 108 6.92 0.64 13.61
C VAL A 108 5.54 -0.02 13.67
N ILE A 109 5.48 -1.34 13.84
CA ILE A 109 4.24 -2.12 13.85
C ILE A 109 4.06 -2.81 15.22
N PRO A 110 3.68 -2.09 16.29
CA PRO A 110 3.45 -2.66 17.62
C PRO A 110 2.02 -3.20 17.78
N SER A 111 1.77 -3.88 18.90
CA SER A 111 0.40 -4.21 19.30
C SER A 111 -0.38 -2.97 19.74
N ASP A 112 -1.71 -3.04 19.70
CA ASP A 112 -2.64 -1.93 19.96
C ASP A 112 -2.42 -1.22 21.30
N TYR A 113 -2.23 -1.98 22.40
CA TYR A 113 -1.98 -1.39 23.72
C TYR A 113 -0.68 -0.58 23.76
N MET A 114 0.33 -1.03 23.00
CA MET A 114 1.61 -0.31 22.91
C MET A 114 1.48 0.93 22.02
N VAL A 115 0.68 0.86 20.94
CA VAL A 115 0.30 2.03 20.13
C VAL A 115 -0.35 3.09 21.03
N ALA A 116 -1.35 2.71 21.84
CA ALA A 116 -2.03 3.63 22.75
C ALA A 116 -1.05 4.30 23.73
N LYS A 117 -0.12 3.52 24.30
CA LYS A 117 0.94 4.04 25.18
C LYS A 117 1.85 5.04 24.46
N MET A 118 2.33 4.69 23.25
CA MET A 118 3.24 5.53 22.47
C MET A 118 2.57 6.83 22.01
N ILE A 119 1.27 6.80 21.68
CA ILE A 119 0.47 7.99 21.38
C ILE A 119 0.42 8.91 22.60
N ALA A 120 0.10 8.38 23.78
CA ALA A 120 0.01 9.15 25.03
C ALA A 120 1.35 9.81 25.39
N GLU A 121 2.46 9.24 24.96
CA GLU A 121 3.80 9.77 25.19
C GLU A 121 4.34 10.65 24.03
N GLY A 122 3.53 10.88 22.99
CA GLY A 122 3.92 11.72 21.85
C GLY A 122 5.03 11.12 20.98
N MET A 123 5.17 9.80 20.97
CA MET A 123 6.23 9.09 20.22
C MET A 123 5.87 8.80 18.78
N LEU A 124 4.60 8.93 18.38
CA LEU A 124 4.11 8.61 17.05
C LEU A 124 3.64 9.85 16.31
N ALA A 125 3.91 9.90 15.02
CA ALA A 125 3.34 10.89 14.12
C ALA A 125 1.92 10.48 13.69
N PRO A 126 0.99 11.44 13.51
CA PRO A 126 -0.32 11.17 12.93
C PRO A 126 -0.18 10.61 11.50
N LEU A 127 -1.04 9.65 11.15
CA LEU A 127 -1.14 9.17 9.77
C LEU A 127 -1.98 10.16 8.95
N ASP A 128 -1.51 10.47 7.75
CA ASP A 128 -2.30 11.20 6.76
C ASP A 128 -3.07 10.20 5.88
N TYR A 129 -4.32 9.98 6.23
CA TYR A 129 -5.20 9.03 5.53
C TYR A 129 -5.50 9.43 4.08
N SER A 130 -5.27 10.67 3.69
CA SER A 130 -5.39 11.07 2.27
C SER A 130 -4.37 10.35 1.37
N ASN A 131 -3.25 9.93 1.95
CA ASN A 131 -2.21 9.13 1.29
C ASN A 131 -2.39 7.62 1.44
N ILE A 132 -3.46 7.17 2.13
CA ILE A 132 -3.74 5.76 2.41
C ILE A 132 -5.17 5.43 1.95
N PRO A 133 -5.46 5.45 0.63
CA PRO A 133 -6.83 5.31 0.12
C PRO A 133 -7.47 3.97 0.51
N ASN A 134 -6.67 2.92 0.66
CA ASN A 134 -7.17 1.60 1.06
C ASN A 134 -7.50 1.47 2.55
N SER A 135 -7.25 2.52 3.37
CA SER A 135 -7.63 2.50 4.80
C SER A 135 -9.15 2.33 5.00
N GLN A 136 -9.95 2.75 4.06
CA GLN A 136 -11.41 2.56 4.08
C GLN A 136 -11.86 1.09 3.92
N ASN A 137 -10.94 0.17 3.59
CA ASN A 137 -11.20 -1.27 3.50
C ASN A 137 -10.91 -2.01 4.81
N ILE A 138 -10.50 -1.28 5.86
CA ILE A 138 -10.23 -1.82 7.19
C ILE A 138 -11.50 -1.61 8.02
N ASP A 139 -12.03 -2.70 8.60
CA ASP A 139 -13.22 -2.69 9.46
C ASP A 139 -12.93 -2.04 10.84
#